data_47def3b1e6dfd1307ffa1e119f70618d
#
_entry.id   47def3b1e6dfd1307ffa1e119f70618d
#
_cell.length_a   1.000
_cell.length_b   1.000
_cell.length_c   1.000
_cell.angle_alpha   90.00
_cell.angle_beta   90.00
_cell.angle_gamma   90.00
#
_symmetry.space_group_name_H-M   'P 1'
#
loop_
_entity.id
_entity.type
_entity.pdbx_description
1 polymer ?
#
loop_
_entity_poly.entity_id
_entity_poly.type
_entity_poly.pdbx_seq_one_letter_code
_entity_poly.pdbx_strand_id
1 'polypeptide(L)'
;MRNILLLATCTVVLVAQSQSNPDALKKEALAEVDKRATQVQQMVDQIFSYAELGFQEFETSKYLVNILRKEGFQVEEGVAGIPTAWVATFKQGTGKPAIGFITDIDCIPRASQKPGVAYHDPVIEGAPGHGEGHNSGMAVNVVSAIVLKNTMQKNNLSGTLKIYPGVAEELVATKAFFIRAGLFKDLDIMLGVHVSNDFTVSYGQPSVNSGLVSVQYTFKGDSAHAAGAPWRGRSALDGVELMNVGWNYKREHLRTEQRSHYVIVNGGDQPNVVPDQATVWYYFRELDYAKIKELHEFGSTMAKGAAMMTGTTFTQKTVGSAWPNHFNKVLAETMHKNIESIGMPTWSEDDQTLAKALQRELNQKPEGLKAKASPLEPPKDLRGGGSDDVGDISWIMPMIYTRYPANIPNLPGHHWANAVSMATPIAHKGSLAGAKAQAATAIDLLTKPEIVKQAWDYFTNVQTKEQKYQPLIGSDDVPAIDLNTDKMARYREQMKKTYYDPSKYKTYLEQLGITYPTVRK
;
A
#
# COMPACT_ATOMS: atom_id res chain seq x y z
N MET A 1 20.54 70.90 -38.72
CA MET A 1 20.06 70.07 -37.62
C MET A 1 20.19 68.62 -38.11
N ARG A 2 21.17 67.90 -37.54
CA ARG A 2 21.51 66.54 -37.92
C ARG A 2 20.87 65.59 -36.89
N ASN A 3 19.87 64.82 -37.26
CA ASN A 3 19.27 63.81 -36.43
C ASN A 3 20.17 62.55 -36.41
N ILE A 4 20.70 62.22 -35.23
CA ILE A 4 21.43 60.95 -34.96
C ILE A 4 20.39 59.95 -34.47
N LEU A 5 20.15 58.91 -35.27
CA LEU A 5 19.33 57.74 -34.89
C LEU A 5 20.24 56.74 -34.12
N LEU A 6 20.02 56.60 -32.82
CA LEU A 6 20.67 55.51 -32.04
C LEU A 6 19.85 54.19 -32.25
N LEU A 7 20.45 53.25 -32.95
CA LEU A 7 19.98 51.84 -32.96
C LEU A 7 20.45 51.14 -31.66
N ALA A 8 19.50 50.80 -30.80
CA ALA A 8 19.76 49.93 -29.67
C ALA A 8 19.65 48.46 -30.15
N THR A 9 20.79 47.80 -30.26
CA THR A 9 20.86 46.35 -30.51
C THR A 9 20.61 45.59 -29.19
N CYS A 10 19.39 45.02 -29.04
CA CYS A 10 19.09 44.05 -28.01
C CYS A 10 19.77 42.72 -28.33
N THR A 11 20.86 42.41 -27.66
CA THR A 11 21.50 41.06 -27.71
C THR A 11 20.68 40.11 -26.85
N VAL A 12 19.87 39.28 -27.45
CA VAL A 12 19.22 38.15 -26.78
C VAL A 12 20.27 37.09 -26.56
N VAL A 13 20.78 36.98 -25.33
CA VAL A 13 21.63 35.87 -24.92
C VAL A 13 20.73 34.64 -24.74
N LEU A 14 20.64 33.82 -25.78
CA LEU A 14 20.12 32.46 -25.68
C LEU A 14 21.09 31.65 -24.82
N VAL A 15 20.79 31.54 -23.52
CA VAL A 15 21.43 30.54 -22.66
C VAL A 15 20.94 29.18 -23.16
N ALA A 16 21.74 28.51 -23.97
CA ALA A 16 21.55 27.11 -24.31
C ALA A 16 21.64 26.33 -22.99
N GLN A 17 20.49 25.94 -22.43
CA GLN A 17 20.44 24.97 -21.37
C GLN A 17 21.03 23.68 -21.92
N SER A 18 22.24 23.34 -21.51
CA SER A 18 22.82 22.01 -21.81
C SER A 18 21.85 20.99 -21.24
N GLN A 19 21.13 20.27 -22.11
CA GLN A 19 20.29 19.16 -21.70
C GLN A 19 21.18 18.16 -20.97
N SER A 20 21.02 18.07 -19.65
CA SER A 20 21.75 17.09 -18.84
C SER A 20 21.47 15.70 -19.41
N ASN A 21 22.52 14.95 -19.73
CA ASN A 21 22.38 13.59 -20.28
C ASN A 21 21.63 12.70 -19.28
N PRO A 22 20.44 12.16 -19.61
CA PRO A 22 19.65 11.36 -18.69
C PRO A 22 20.39 10.16 -18.11
N ASP A 23 21.28 9.51 -18.90
CA ASP A 23 22.05 8.36 -18.42
C ASP A 23 23.13 8.76 -17.40
N ALA A 24 23.73 9.95 -17.56
CA ALA A 24 24.65 10.49 -16.57
C ALA A 24 23.92 10.85 -15.25
N LEU A 25 22.73 11.43 -15.34
CA LEU A 25 21.87 11.73 -14.18
C LEU A 25 21.45 10.45 -13.46
N LYS A 26 21.04 9.41 -14.19
CA LYS A 26 20.72 8.11 -13.61
C LYS A 26 21.92 7.51 -12.88
N LYS A 27 23.08 7.47 -13.52
CA LYS A 27 24.31 6.93 -12.90
C LYS A 27 24.65 7.64 -11.60
N GLU A 28 24.54 8.98 -11.57
CA GLU A 28 24.76 9.78 -10.37
C GLU A 28 23.72 9.45 -9.29
N ALA A 29 22.43 9.41 -9.64
CA ALA A 29 21.35 9.12 -8.71
C ALA A 29 21.47 7.71 -8.12
N LEU A 30 21.79 6.70 -8.93
CA LEU A 30 22.01 5.33 -8.44
C LEU A 30 23.15 5.26 -7.43
N ALA A 31 24.26 5.95 -7.70
CA ALA A 31 25.39 6.03 -6.77
C ALA A 31 25.03 6.77 -5.46
N GLU A 32 24.15 7.77 -5.54
CA GLU A 32 23.67 8.48 -4.34
C GLU A 32 22.69 7.61 -3.52
N VAL A 33 21.85 6.79 -4.18
CA VAL A 33 21.03 5.77 -3.50
C VAL A 33 21.92 4.78 -2.75
N ASP A 34 23.02 4.30 -3.35
CA ASP A 34 23.94 3.37 -2.69
C ASP A 34 24.57 3.95 -1.42
N LYS A 35 24.92 5.24 -1.41
CA LYS A 35 25.44 5.93 -0.20
C LYS A 35 24.42 5.99 0.93
N ARG A 36 23.14 5.84 0.64
CA ARG A 36 22.03 5.88 1.61
C ARG A 36 21.61 4.50 2.11
N ALA A 37 22.40 3.44 1.85
CA ALA A 37 22.08 2.07 2.25
C ALA A 37 21.79 1.95 3.77
N THR A 38 22.55 2.65 4.63
CA THR A 38 22.30 2.69 6.08
C THR A 38 20.96 3.39 6.40
N GLN A 39 20.60 4.46 5.68
CA GLN A 39 19.31 5.15 5.88
C GLN A 39 18.14 4.24 5.46
N VAL A 40 18.28 3.49 4.35
CA VAL A 40 17.30 2.47 3.93
C VAL A 40 17.13 1.42 5.02
N GLN A 41 18.22 0.83 5.50
CA GLN A 41 18.20 -0.19 6.56
C GLN A 41 17.52 0.32 7.83
N GLN A 42 17.94 1.50 8.31
CA GLN A 42 17.37 2.08 9.54
C GLN A 42 15.87 2.37 9.40
N MET A 43 15.42 2.84 8.24
CA MET A 43 14.00 3.12 8.01
C MET A 43 13.18 1.82 7.96
N VAL A 44 13.68 0.79 7.28
CA VAL A 44 13.05 -0.53 7.22
C VAL A 44 12.91 -1.13 8.62
N ASP A 45 13.99 -1.13 9.40
CA ASP A 45 14.03 -1.69 10.76
C ASP A 45 13.14 -0.90 11.73
N GLN A 46 13.13 0.43 11.61
CA GLN A 46 12.34 1.29 12.48
C GLN A 46 10.84 1.07 12.28
N ILE A 47 10.36 1.11 11.03
CA ILE A 47 8.95 0.89 10.72
C ILE A 47 8.55 -0.54 11.10
N PHE A 48 9.41 -1.53 10.82
CA PHE A 48 9.18 -2.91 11.25
C PHE A 48 8.93 -3.00 12.76
N SER A 49 9.73 -2.28 13.56
CA SER A 49 9.62 -2.32 15.03
C SER A 49 8.34 -1.65 15.56
N TYR A 50 7.75 -0.70 14.81
CA TYR A 50 6.50 -0.04 15.19
C TYR A 50 5.28 -0.93 15.00
N ALA A 51 5.22 -1.69 13.90
CA ALA A 51 4.19 -2.68 13.58
C ALA A 51 2.77 -2.23 13.91
N GLU A 52 2.32 -1.12 13.32
CA GLU A 52 1.05 -0.49 13.61
C GLU A 52 -0.04 -0.92 12.62
N LEU A 53 -1.23 -1.24 13.15
CA LEU A 53 -2.40 -1.58 12.35
C LEU A 53 -2.99 -0.36 11.66
N GLY A 54 -3.73 -0.60 10.59
CA GLY A 54 -4.40 0.44 9.80
C GLY A 54 -5.22 1.42 10.64
N PHE A 55 -5.12 2.71 10.33
CA PHE A 55 -5.58 3.90 11.05
C PHE A 55 -4.87 4.16 12.39
N GLN A 56 -3.89 3.37 12.77
CA GLN A 56 -3.17 3.49 14.04
C GLN A 56 -1.67 3.73 13.84
N GLU A 57 -1.23 4.11 12.63
CA GLU A 57 0.16 4.27 12.19
C GLU A 57 0.79 5.60 12.69
N PHE A 58 0.58 5.94 13.96
CA PHE A 58 0.99 7.23 14.53
C PHE A 58 2.50 7.38 14.64
N GLU A 59 3.22 6.35 15.12
CA GLU A 59 4.68 6.41 15.26
C GLU A 59 5.36 6.35 13.89
N THR A 60 4.85 5.52 12.99
CA THR A 60 5.31 5.40 11.61
C THR A 60 5.17 6.73 10.86
N SER A 61 3.98 7.34 10.90
CA SER A 61 3.73 8.63 10.25
C SER A 61 4.59 9.74 10.82
N LYS A 62 4.68 9.85 12.16
CA LYS A 62 5.53 10.83 12.83
C LYS A 62 7.01 10.68 12.46
N TYR A 63 7.51 9.46 12.40
CA TYR A 63 8.89 9.15 12.01
C TYR A 63 9.18 9.61 10.59
N LEU A 64 8.33 9.25 9.64
CA LEU A 64 8.48 9.60 8.22
C LEU A 64 8.36 11.11 7.98
N VAL A 65 7.38 11.76 8.59
CA VAL A 65 7.17 13.21 8.51
C VAL A 65 8.41 13.97 9.01
N ASN A 66 9.01 13.53 10.13
CA ASN A 66 10.21 14.16 10.67
C ASN A 66 11.40 14.04 9.71
N ILE A 67 11.59 12.88 9.07
CA ILE A 67 12.64 12.71 8.06
C ILE A 67 12.40 13.65 6.88
N LEU A 68 11.21 13.68 6.33
CA LEU A 68 10.87 14.46 5.15
C LEU A 68 10.99 15.97 5.40
N ARG A 69 10.56 16.45 6.56
CA ARG A 69 10.75 17.85 6.97
C ARG A 69 12.23 18.22 7.11
N LYS A 70 13.02 17.35 7.74
CA LYS A 70 14.48 17.53 7.86
C LYS A 70 15.17 17.58 6.50
N GLU A 71 14.66 16.81 5.54
CA GLU A 71 15.16 16.79 4.16
C GLU A 71 14.58 17.94 3.29
N GLY A 72 13.78 18.84 3.87
CA GLY A 72 13.30 20.05 3.19
C GLY A 72 12.04 19.89 2.36
N PHE A 73 11.26 18.82 2.57
CA PHE A 73 9.91 18.70 2.03
C PHE A 73 8.92 19.50 2.87
N GLN A 74 7.94 20.11 2.22
CA GLN A 74 6.78 20.68 2.89
C GLN A 74 5.80 19.55 3.19
N VAL A 75 5.37 19.39 4.45
CA VAL A 75 4.49 18.27 4.85
C VAL A 75 3.20 18.81 5.44
N GLU A 76 2.08 18.41 4.82
CA GLU A 76 0.72 18.60 5.28
C GLU A 76 0.25 17.29 5.94
N GLU A 77 -0.24 17.36 7.18
CA GLU A 77 -0.71 16.22 7.97
C GLU A 77 -2.22 16.24 8.16
N GLY A 78 -2.83 15.08 8.45
CA GLY A 78 -4.26 14.94 8.67
C GLY A 78 -5.10 15.08 7.40
N VAL A 79 -4.51 14.85 6.23
CA VAL A 79 -5.21 14.98 4.94
C VAL A 79 -6.38 13.99 4.83
N ALA A 80 -7.41 14.37 4.06
CA ALA A 80 -8.64 13.61 3.90
C ALA A 80 -9.39 13.28 5.22
N GLY A 81 -9.07 13.99 6.32
CA GLY A 81 -9.64 13.73 7.65
C GLY A 81 -9.08 12.49 8.34
N ILE A 82 -7.92 12.00 7.91
CA ILE A 82 -7.25 10.82 8.47
C ILE A 82 -6.00 11.26 9.24
N PRO A 83 -5.95 11.11 10.58
CA PRO A 83 -4.88 11.65 11.41
C PRO A 83 -3.48 11.14 11.06
N THR A 84 -3.36 9.90 10.57
CA THR A 84 -2.10 9.26 10.20
C THR A 84 -1.69 9.49 8.74
N ALA A 85 -2.55 10.14 7.94
CA ALA A 85 -2.27 10.46 6.54
C ALA A 85 -1.60 11.84 6.39
N TRP A 86 -0.68 11.94 5.44
CA TRP A 86 0.06 13.16 5.15
C TRP A 86 0.47 13.22 3.67
N VAL A 87 0.85 14.41 3.21
CA VAL A 87 1.45 14.64 1.89
C VAL A 87 2.72 15.44 2.06
N ALA A 88 3.84 14.91 1.56
CA ALA A 88 5.11 15.63 1.53
C ALA A 88 5.40 16.11 0.12
N THR A 89 5.71 17.40 -0.05
CA THR A 89 5.87 18.05 -1.36
C THR A 89 7.22 18.74 -1.46
N PHE A 90 7.91 18.50 -2.58
CA PHE A 90 9.03 19.31 -3.05
C PHE A 90 8.74 19.80 -4.47
N LYS A 91 8.98 21.08 -4.74
CA LYS A 91 8.75 21.71 -6.06
C LYS A 91 9.94 22.56 -6.48
N GLN A 92 10.30 22.47 -7.77
CA GLN A 92 11.35 23.28 -8.36
C GLN A 92 10.97 23.74 -9.78
N GLY A 93 11.40 24.93 -10.14
CA GLY A 93 11.17 25.52 -11.45
C GLY A 93 9.67 25.66 -11.76
N THR A 94 9.23 25.24 -12.95
CA THR A 94 7.81 25.25 -13.34
C THR A 94 6.95 24.30 -12.52
N GLY A 95 7.57 23.32 -11.83
CA GLY A 95 6.87 22.28 -11.07
C GLY A 95 6.30 21.14 -11.92
N LYS A 96 6.64 21.08 -13.21
CA LYS A 96 6.20 20.01 -14.11
C LYS A 96 7.40 19.24 -14.69
N PRO A 97 7.24 17.90 -14.88
CA PRO A 97 6.09 17.09 -14.49
C PRO A 97 5.95 16.96 -12.96
N ALA A 98 4.72 16.71 -12.50
CA ALA A 98 4.43 16.41 -11.10
C ALA A 98 4.30 14.90 -10.91
N ILE A 99 5.18 14.32 -10.11
CA ILE A 99 5.30 12.87 -9.89
C ILE A 99 4.92 12.55 -8.46
N GLY A 100 3.90 11.68 -8.29
CA GLY A 100 3.52 11.11 -7.01
C GLY A 100 4.25 9.81 -6.72
N PHE A 101 4.54 9.55 -5.44
CA PHE A 101 5.10 8.32 -4.90
C PHE A 101 4.17 7.80 -3.82
N ILE A 102 3.73 6.55 -3.91
CA ILE A 102 2.81 5.94 -2.94
C ILE A 102 3.27 4.52 -2.56
N THR A 103 3.10 4.16 -1.31
CA THR A 103 3.24 2.80 -0.78
C THR A 103 2.59 2.71 0.59
N ASP A 104 2.29 1.51 1.03
CA ASP A 104 1.55 1.24 2.24
C ASP A 104 2.44 1.22 3.47
N ILE A 105 1.86 1.48 4.67
CA ILE A 105 2.63 1.65 5.91
C ILE A 105 2.05 0.90 7.12
N ASP A 106 0.86 0.34 6.99
CA ASP A 106 0.21 -0.44 8.03
C ASP A 106 0.68 -1.91 8.05
N CYS A 107 0.26 -2.66 9.04
CA CYS A 107 0.55 -4.07 9.18
C CYS A 107 -0.69 -4.89 9.52
N ILE A 108 -0.54 -6.22 9.61
CA ILE A 108 -1.63 -7.16 9.88
C ILE A 108 -1.67 -7.59 11.36
N PRO A 109 -2.86 -7.95 11.89
CA PRO A 109 -2.96 -8.49 13.24
C PRO A 109 -2.29 -9.86 13.38
N ARG A 110 -1.74 -10.14 14.58
CA ARG A 110 -1.19 -11.45 14.96
C ARG A 110 0.01 -11.94 14.14
N ALA A 111 0.75 -11.04 13.51
CA ALA A 111 1.90 -11.36 12.68
C ALA A 111 3.24 -10.96 13.31
N SER A 112 3.27 -10.65 14.61
CA SER A 112 4.52 -10.37 15.31
C SER A 112 5.49 -11.53 15.15
N GLN A 113 6.72 -11.24 14.71
CA GLN A 113 7.75 -12.25 14.41
C GLN A 113 9.14 -11.64 14.60
N LYS A 114 10.06 -12.40 15.16
CA LYS A 114 11.48 -12.04 15.19
C LYS A 114 12.05 -12.15 13.78
N PRO A 115 12.62 -11.07 13.23
CA PRO A 115 13.23 -11.12 11.90
C PRO A 115 14.46 -12.04 11.90
N GLY A 116 14.73 -12.69 10.78
CA GLY A 116 15.89 -13.58 10.64
C GLY A 116 15.79 -14.93 11.34
N VAL A 117 14.64 -15.25 11.97
CA VAL A 117 14.37 -16.54 12.63
C VAL A 117 13.43 -17.35 11.73
N ALA A 118 13.90 -18.47 11.17
CA ALA A 118 13.22 -19.27 10.16
C ALA A 118 12.10 -20.19 10.71
N TYR A 119 11.51 -19.86 11.85
CA TYR A 119 10.36 -20.54 12.46
C TYR A 119 9.55 -19.53 13.26
N HIS A 120 8.31 -19.88 13.63
CA HIS A 120 7.46 -18.98 14.40
C HIS A 120 8.04 -18.71 15.79
N ASP A 121 8.45 -17.48 16.02
CA ASP A 121 8.98 -16.96 17.29
C ASP A 121 8.63 -15.46 17.37
N PRO A 122 7.47 -15.10 17.94
CA PRO A 122 7.02 -13.72 17.97
C PRO A 122 7.90 -12.83 18.87
N VAL A 123 8.06 -11.56 18.49
CA VAL A 123 8.65 -10.55 19.39
C VAL A 123 7.72 -10.33 20.59
N ILE A 124 6.41 -10.28 20.33
CA ILE A 124 5.35 -10.16 21.32
C ILE A 124 4.19 -11.07 20.89
N GLU A 125 3.83 -12.03 21.76
CA GLU A 125 2.78 -13.00 21.46
C GLU A 125 1.44 -12.31 21.14
N GLY A 126 0.83 -12.69 20.02
CA GLY A 126 -0.46 -12.17 19.55
C GLY A 126 -0.47 -10.72 19.05
N ALA A 127 0.66 -10.00 19.12
CA ALA A 127 0.77 -8.64 18.65
C ALA A 127 0.73 -8.55 17.10
N PRO A 128 0.41 -7.36 16.52
CA PRO A 128 0.51 -7.12 15.09
C PRO A 128 1.96 -7.19 14.61
N GLY A 129 2.15 -7.34 13.29
CA GLY A 129 3.45 -7.40 12.65
C GLY A 129 3.37 -7.24 11.14
N HIS A 130 4.50 -6.93 10.50
CA HIS A 130 4.61 -6.73 9.06
C HIS A 130 4.64 -8.07 8.29
N GLY A 131 3.54 -8.85 8.44
CA GLY A 131 3.34 -10.16 7.79
C GLY A 131 3.00 -10.08 6.29
N GLU A 132 3.07 -8.90 5.69
CA GLU A 132 3.09 -8.66 4.26
C GLU A 132 4.37 -7.91 3.84
N GLY A 133 4.87 -6.99 4.66
CA GLY A 133 6.15 -6.31 4.48
C GLY A 133 6.05 -4.84 4.07
N HIS A 134 4.95 -4.15 4.36
CA HIS A 134 4.74 -2.73 4.08
C HIS A 134 5.77 -1.81 4.76
N ASN A 135 6.44 -2.26 5.84
CA ASN A 135 7.52 -1.51 6.48
C ASN A 135 8.67 -1.11 5.55
N SER A 136 8.85 -1.82 4.44
CA SER A 136 10.00 -1.64 3.55
C SER A 136 9.75 -0.64 2.41
N GLY A 137 8.48 -0.38 2.05
CA GLY A 137 8.12 0.45 0.89
C GLY A 137 8.45 1.93 1.06
N MET A 138 8.26 2.49 2.25
CA MET A 138 8.60 3.90 2.47
C MET A 138 10.11 4.17 2.39
N ALA A 139 10.96 3.19 2.70
CA ALA A 139 12.39 3.33 2.47
C ALA A 139 12.71 3.50 0.97
N VAL A 140 11.97 2.81 0.09
CA VAL A 140 12.06 2.98 -1.37
C VAL A 140 11.63 4.41 -1.76
N ASN A 141 10.43 4.83 -1.38
CA ASN A 141 9.86 6.12 -1.80
C ASN A 141 10.63 7.32 -1.25
N VAL A 142 10.95 7.32 0.05
CA VAL A 142 11.60 8.45 0.71
C VAL A 142 13.03 8.62 0.20
N VAL A 143 13.80 7.53 0.12
CA VAL A 143 15.20 7.62 -0.35
C VAL A 143 15.26 8.02 -1.82
N SER A 144 14.42 7.46 -2.69
CA SER A 144 14.37 7.90 -4.09
C SER A 144 13.98 9.36 -4.22
N ALA A 145 12.98 9.83 -3.47
CA ALA A 145 12.54 11.23 -3.52
C ALA A 145 13.61 12.21 -3.01
N ILE A 146 14.36 11.86 -1.95
CA ILE A 146 15.49 12.67 -1.45
C ILE A 146 16.59 12.77 -2.52
N VAL A 147 16.96 11.64 -3.12
CA VAL A 147 17.96 11.61 -4.19
C VAL A 147 17.51 12.42 -5.41
N LEU A 148 16.26 12.27 -5.81
CA LEU A 148 15.67 13.04 -6.91
C LEU A 148 15.67 14.54 -6.61
N LYS A 149 15.25 14.95 -5.41
CA LYS A 149 15.29 16.36 -4.98
C LYS A 149 16.71 16.92 -5.12
N ASN A 150 17.72 16.22 -4.62
CA ASN A 150 19.11 16.67 -4.69
C ASN A 150 19.60 16.72 -6.15
N THR A 151 19.25 15.72 -6.98
CA THR A 151 19.56 15.70 -8.41
C THR A 151 18.89 16.87 -9.14
N MET A 152 17.62 17.16 -8.85
CA MET A 152 16.88 18.28 -9.43
C MET A 152 17.53 19.62 -9.06
N GLN A 153 17.88 19.83 -7.77
CA GLN A 153 18.52 21.06 -7.30
C GLN A 153 19.88 21.25 -7.96
N LYS A 154 20.72 20.21 -7.98
CA LYS A 154 22.06 20.28 -8.56
C LYS A 154 22.06 20.58 -10.05
N ASN A 155 21.10 20.02 -10.80
CA ASN A 155 21.05 20.10 -12.25
C ASN A 155 19.96 21.06 -12.76
N ASN A 156 19.34 21.85 -11.88
CA ASN A 156 18.28 22.80 -12.18
C ASN A 156 17.12 22.18 -13.00
N LEU A 157 16.72 20.95 -12.65
CA LEU A 157 15.60 20.27 -13.30
C LEU A 157 14.28 20.75 -12.70
N SER A 158 13.32 21.10 -13.55
CA SER A 158 11.96 21.43 -13.13
C SER A 158 11.17 20.17 -12.78
N GLY A 159 10.28 20.26 -11.80
CA GLY A 159 9.36 19.18 -11.44
C GLY A 159 8.75 19.36 -10.06
N THR A 160 7.78 18.53 -9.74
CA THR A 160 7.21 18.38 -8.40
C THR A 160 7.30 16.92 -8.00
N LEU A 161 7.73 16.66 -6.77
CA LEU A 161 7.73 15.35 -6.13
C LEU A 161 6.74 15.38 -4.98
N LYS A 162 5.78 14.46 -4.94
CA LYS A 162 4.85 14.29 -3.83
C LYS A 162 4.87 12.87 -3.31
N ILE A 163 4.95 12.70 -1.98
CA ILE A 163 4.99 11.40 -1.32
C ILE A 163 3.73 11.25 -0.50
N TYR A 164 3.08 10.09 -0.61
CA TYR A 164 1.84 9.73 0.08
C TYR A 164 2.02 8.42 0.84
N PRO A 165 1.58 8.32 2.10
CA PRO A 165 1.45 7.04 2.79
C PRO A 165 0.17 6.34 2.34
N GLY A 166 0.25 5.04 2.08
CA GLY A 166 -0.92 4.17 2.03
C GLY A 166 -1.29 3.77 3.46
N VAL A 167 -2.19 4.54 4.06
CA VAL A 167 -2.72 4.30 5.40
C VAL A 167 -3.84 3.28 5.32
N ALA A 168 -3.89 2.34 6.27
CA ALA A 168 -4.96 1.34 6.38
C ALA A 168 -5.24 0.58 5.06
N GLU A 169 -4.19 0.23 4.32
CA GLU A 169 -4.30 -0.53 3.08
C GLU A 169 -4.85 -1.94 3.34
N GLU A 170 -4.43 -2.60 4.40
CA GLU A 170 -4.92 -3.93 4.83
C GLU A 170 -6.44 -3.97 5.09
N LEU A 171 -7.06 -2.81 5.25
CA LEU A 171 -8.50 -2.60 5.32
C LEU A 171 -9.10 -2.15 3.99
N VAL A 172 -8.27 -1.89 2.97
CA VAL A 172 -8.62 -1.33 1.65
C VAL A 172 -9.39 -0.02 1.82
N ALA A 173 -8.90 0.88 2.70
CA ALA A 173 -9.78 1.85 3.33
C ALA A 173 -9.45 3.32 3.06
N THR A 174 -8.45 3.69 2.21
CA THR A 174 -8.06 5.10 2.17
C THR A 174 -7.93 5.75 0.80
N LYS A 175 -7.44 5.07 -0.25
CA LYS A 175 -7.16 5.74 -1.53
C LYS A 175 -8.41 6.33 -2.19
N ALA A 176 -9.59 5.69 -2.04
CA ALA A 176 -10.86 6.27 -2.51
C ALA A 176 -11.19 7.60 -1.80
N PHE A 177 -10.91 7.72 -0.49
CA PHE A 177 -11.08 8.96 0.26
C PHE A 177 -10.05 10.03 -0.14
N PHE A 178 -8.80 9.64 -0.44
CA PHE A 178 -7.77 10.56 -0.97
C PHE A 178 -8.19 11.14 -2.32
N ILE A 179 -8.74 10.30 -3.21
CA ILE A 179 -9.28 10.72 -4.51
C ILE A 179 -10.43 11.72 -4.30
N ARG A 180 -11.39 11.42 -3.43
CA ARG A 180 -12.51 12.29 -3.12
C ARG A 180 -12.05 13.64 -2.55
N ALA A 181 -11.02 13.64 -1.71
CA ALA A 181 -10.39 14.86 -1.18
C ALA A 181 -9.57 15.63 -2.24
N GLY A 182 -9.34 15.05 -3.41
CA GLY A 182 -8.64 15.70 -4.51
C GLY A 182 -7.12 15.74 -4.38
N LEU A 183 -6.52 14.86 -3.56
CA LEU A 183 -5.09 14.89 -3.25
C LEU A 183 -4.18 14.63 -4.47
N PHE A 184 -4.72 14.03 -5.53
CA PHE A 184 -3.95 13.66 -6.73
C PHE A 184 -4.19 14.57 -7.96
N LYS A 185 -5.06 15.60 -7.84
CA LYS A 185 -5.53 16.41 -8.99
C LYS A 185 -4.42 17.15 -9.74
N ASP A 186 -3.34 17.50 -9.06
CA ASP A 186 -2.22 18.25 -9.61
C ASP A 186 -1.05 17.38 -10.10
N LEU A 187 -1.15 16.06 -9.96
CA LEU A 187 -0.15 15.10 -10.42
C LEU A 187 -0.31 14.80 -11.92
N ASP A 188 0.82 14.48 -12.54
CA ASP A 188 0.88 13.98 -13.92
C ASP A 188 1.02 12.47 -13.97
N ILE A 189 1.76 11.87 -13.02
CA ILE A 189 2.08 10.44 -12.95
C ILE A 189 2.11 9.99 -11.49
N MET A 190 1.68 8.74 -11.23
CA MET A 190 1.87 8.07 -9.95
C MET A 190 2.83 6.89 -10.09
N LEU A 191 3.87 6.86 -9.26
CA LEU A 191 4.79 5.74 -9.09
C LEU A 191 4.51 5.06 -7.75
N GLY A 192 3.93 3.89 -7.78
CA GLY A 192 3.72 3.06 -6.59
C GLY A 192 4.76 1.96 -6.47
N VAL A 193 5.00 1.50 -5.25
CA VAL A 193 5.86 0.34 -4.98
C VAL A 193 5.22 -0.58 -3.96
N HIS A 194 5.46 -1.88 -4.09
CA HIS A 194 5.07 -2.89 -3.12
C HIS A 194 6.13 -3.98 -3.00
N VAL A 195 6.31 -4.47 -1.79
CA VAL A 195 7.19 -5.59 -1.50
C VAL A 195 6.82 -6.83 -2.31
N SER A 196 7.82 -7.60 -2.73
CA SER A 196 7.66 -8.86 -3.46
C SER A 196 8.87 -9.76 -3.24
N ASN A 197 8.76 -10.99 -3.71
CA ASN A 197 9.89 -11.89 -3.87
C ASN A 197 10.54 -11.80 -5.27
N ASP A 198 10.10 -10.86 -6.09
CA ASP A 198 10.55 -10.65 -7.47
C ASP A 198 10.77 -9.17 -7.75
N PHE A 199 11.52 -8.88 -8.81
CA PHE A 199 11.71 -7.52 -9.31
C PHE A 199 10.99 -7.40 -10.65
N THR A 200 9.79 -6.82 -10.63
CA THR A 200 8.91 -6.82 -11.80
C THR A 200 7.89 -5.70 -11.77
N VAL A 201 7.23 -5.52 -12.88
CA VAL A 201 6.06 -4.67 -13.08
C VAL A 201 5.04 -5.38 -13.94
N SER A 202 3.80 -4.92 -13.92
CA SER A 202 2.73 -5.41 -14.79
C SER A 202 1.94 -4.25 -15.39
N TYR A 203 1.16 -4.49 -16.43
CA TYR A 203 0.28 -3.49 -17.05
C TYR A 203 -1.01 -4.13 -17.57
N GLY A 204 -1.99 -3.27 -17.85
CA GLY A 204 -3.23 -3.66 -18.51
C GLY A 204 -4.20 -4.40 -17.60
N GLN A 205 -5.23 -4.95 -18.24
CA GLN A 205 -6.26 -5.82 -17.67
C GLN A 205 -6.42 -7.06 -18.57
N PRO A 206 -6.97 -8.18 -18.04
CA PRO A 206 -7.39 -8.41 -16.66
C PRO A 206 -6.19 -8.49 -15.71
N SER A 207 -6.45 -8.12 -14.47
CA SER A 207 -5.45 -8.12 -13.40
C SER A 207 -5.64 -9.34 -12.49
N VAL A 208 -4.57 -9.77 -11.84
CA VAL A 208 -4.65 -10.73 -10.73
C VAL A 208 -5.37 -10.17 -9.51
N ASN A 209 -5.52 -8.84 -9.41
CA ASN A 209 -6.15 -8.16 -8.31
C ASN A 209 -7.63 -7.94 -8.61
N SER A 210 -8.50 -8.44 -7.72
CA SER A 210 -9.92 -8.12 -7.74
C SER A 210 -10.17 -6.75 -7.11
N GLY A 211 -11.24 -6.07 -7.54
CA GLY A 211 -11.78 -4.96 -6.77
C GLY A 211 -12.66 -5.47 -5.63
N LEU A 212 -12.98 -4.59 -4.70
CA LEU A 212 -13.90 -4.90 -3.60
C LEU A 212 -14.65 -3.68 -3.08
N VAL A 213 -15.72 -3.95 -2.34
CA VAL A 213 -16.28 -3.02 -1.36
C VAL A 213 -16.33 -3.68 0.02
N SER A 214 -15.92 -2.93 1.03
CA SER A 214 -15.82 -3.32 2.43
C SER A 214 -16.95 -2.63 3.21
N VAL A 215 -17.87 -3.40 3.80
CA VAL A 215 -19.10 -2.86 4.39
C VAL A 215 -19.39 -3.49 5.75
N GLN A 216 -19.68 -2.67 6.73
CA GLN A 216 -20.24 -3.10 8.02
C GLN A 216 -21.76 -2.91 8.03
N TYR A 217 -22.49 -3.95 8.44
CA TYR A 217 -23.93 -3.92 8.71
C TYR A 217 -24.12 -4.05 10.22
N THR A 218 -24.67 -3.01 10.84
CA THR A 218 -24.96 -2.98 12.27
C THR A 218 -26.47 -3.07 12.47
N PHE A 219 -26.91 -4.18 13.03
CA PHE A 219 -28.30 -4.41 13.43
C PHE A 219 -28.56 -3.82 14.81
N LYS A 220 -29.76 -3.31 15.01
CA LYS A 220 -30.25 -2.79 16.28
C LYS A 220 -31.61 -3.38 16.60
N GLY A 221 -31.73 -3.89 17.81
CA GLY A 221 -32.93 -4.50 18.36
C GLY A 221 -33.25 -3.94 19.75
N ASP A 222 -33.88 -4.76 20.60
CA ASP A 222 -34.25 -4.43 21.96
C ASP A 222 -33.74 -5.49 22.94
N SER A 223 -33.06 -5.07 24.00
CA SER A 223 -32.60 -6.00 25.03
C SER A 223 -33.73 -6.45 25.94
N ALA A 224 -33.63 -7.68 26.46
CA ALA A 224 -34.52 -8.25 27.43
C ALA A 224 -33.82 -9.37 28.22
N HIS A 225 -34.40 -9.77 29.34
CA HIS A 225 -33.94 -10.97 30.04
C HIS A 225 -34.25 -12.21 29.20
N ALA A 226 -33.22 -12.91 28.67
CA ALA A 226 -33.37 -13.96 27.69
C ALA A 226 -34.22 -15.16 28.19
N ALA A 227 -34.25 -15.45 29.49
CA ALA A 227 -35.07 -16.51 30.07
C ALA A 227 -36.38 -15.99 30.69
N GLY A 228 -36.37 -14.79 31.29
CA GLY A 228 -37.50 -14.29 32.04
C GLY A 228 -38.60 -13.63 31.19
N ALA A 229 -38.20 -12.90 30.14
CA ALA A 229 -39.12 -12.19 29.28
C ALA A 229 -38.60 -12.01 27.83
N PRO A 230 -38.16 -13.10 27.14
CA PRO A 230 -37.56 -13.00 25.80
C PRO A 230 -38.51 -12.33 24.79
N TRP A 231 -39.82 -12.45 24.92
CA TRP A 231 -40.82 -11.85 24.03
C TRP A 231 -40.78 -10.33 23.99
N ARG A 232 -40.13 -9.67 24.95
CA ARG A 232 -39.92 -8.22 25.00
C ARG A 232 -38.70 -7.76 24.23
N GLY A 233 -37.79 -8.69 23.92
CA GLY A 233 -36.56 -8.40 23.17
C GLY A 233 -36.72 -8.57 21.66
N ARG A 234 -35.74 -8.03 20.94
CA ARG A 234 -35.51 -8.26 19.51
C ARG A 234 -34.00 -8.43 19.34
N SER A 235 -33.55 -9.64 19.02
CA SER A 235 -32.14 -9.95 18.95
C SER A 235 -31.51 -9.38 17.66
N ALA A 236 -30.59 -8.45 17.82
CA ALA A 236 -29.80 -7.94 16.72
C ALA A 236 -28.85 -9.03 16.14
N LEU A 237 -28.43 -9.98 16.99
CA LEU A 237 -27.60 -11.11 16.53
C LEU A 237 -28.37 -12.03 15.58
N ASP A 238 -29.68 -12.28 15.84
CA ASP A 238 -30.51 -13.05 14.92
C ASP A 238 -30.57 -12.39 13.53
N GLY A 239 -30.59 -11.04 13.50
CA GLY A 239 -30.49 -10.28 12.24
C GLY A 239 -29.20 -10.54 11.49
N VAL A 240 -28.06 -10.55 12.20
CA VAL A 240 -26.74 -10.88 11.62
C VAL A 240 -26.72 -12.33 11.12
N GLU A 241 -27.20 -13.28 11.91
CA GLU A 241 -27.20 -14.70 11.54
C GLU A 241 -28.08 -14.97 10.32
N LEU A 242 -29.30 -14.42 10.28
CA LEU A 242 -30.19 -14.58 9.12
C LEU A 242 -29.62 -13.91 7.86
N MET A 243 -28.96 -12.76 7.98
CA MET A 243 -28.24 -12.18 6.86
C MET A 243 -27.14 -13.12 6.34
N ASN A 244 -26.35 -13.69 7.24
CA ASN A 244 -25.27 -14.63 6.89
C ASN A 244 -25.79 -15.91 6.26
N VAL A 245 -26.88 -16.48 6.78
CA VAL A 245 -27.54 -17.65 6.21
C VAL A 245 -28.06 -17.34 4.80
N GLY A 246 -28.80 -16.26 4.63
CA GLY A 246 -29.30 -15.82 3.33
C GLY A 246 -28.18 -15.61 2.31
N TRP A 247 -27.08 -14.95 2.74
CA TRP A 247 -25.90 -14.78 1.90
C TRP A 247 -25.24 -16.13 1.52
N ASN A 248 -25.14 -17.08 2.44
CA ASN A 248 -24.54 -18.37 2.16
C ASN A 248 -25.36 -19.17 1.14
N TYR A 249 -26.70 -19.08 1.15
CA TYR A 249 -27.53 -19.65 0.08
C TYR A 249 -27.33 -18.92 -1.25
N LYS A 250 -27.12 -17.59 -1.24
CA LYS A 250 -26.81 -16.82 -2.46
C LYS A 250 -25.50 -17.28 -3.11
N ARG A 251 -24.49 -17.73 -2.31
CA ARG A 251 -23.19 -18.20 -2.83
C ARG A 251 -23.31 -19.29 -3.88
N GLU A 252 -24.32 -20.15 -3.81
CA GLU A 252 -24.61 -21.20 -4.80
C GLU A 252 -24.80 -20.60 -6.20
N HIS A 253 -25.30 -19.38 -6.29
CA HIS A 253 -25.64 -18.71 -7.53
C HIS A 253 -24.65 -17.61 -7.94
N LEU A 254 -23.48 -17.56 -7.31
CA LEU A 254 -22.42 -16.62 -7.66
C LEU A 254 -21.53 -17.18 -8.78
N ARG A 255 -20.94 -16.27 -9.55
CA ARG A 255 -19.94 -16.63 -10.57
C ARG A 255 -18.64 -17.06 -9.90
N THR A 256 -17.78 -17.76 -10.65
CA THR A 256 -16.50 -18.27 -10.12
C THR A 256 -15.53 -17.17 -9.70
N GLU A 257 -15.61 -15.99 -10.30
CA GLU A 257 -14.78 -14.83 -9.97
C GLU A 257 -15.27 -14.07 -8.72
N GLN A 258 -16.56 -14.20 -8.38
CA GLN A 258 -17.17 -13.52 -7.25
C GLN A 258 -16.73 -14.15 -5.92
N ARG A 259 -16.21 -13.35 -5.01
CA ARG A 259 -15.82 -13.79 -3.67
C ARG A 259 -16.45 -12.89 -2.62
N SER A 260 -16.73 -13.48 -1.47
CA SER A 260 -17.18 -12.73 -0.30
C SER A 260 -16.69 -13.39 0.97
N HIS A 261 -16.37 -12.57 1.94
CA HIS A 261 -15.90 -12.99 3.26
C HIS A 261 -16.63 -12.15 4.30
N TYR A 262 -16.84 -12.68 5.48
CA TYR A 262 -17.37 -11.90 6.59
C TYR A 262 -16.82 -12.36 7.93
N VAL A 263 -16.87 -11.44 8.89
CA VAL A 263 -16.64 -11.70 10.31
C VAL A 263 -17.74 -11.03 11.12
N ILE A 264 -18.17 -11.66 12.21
CA ILE A 264 -19.03 -11.00 13.21
C ILE A 264 -18.11 -10.17 14.10
N VAL A 265 -18.28 -8.85 14.06
CA VAL A 265 -17.44 -7.90 14.80
C VAL A 265 -17.95 -7.75 16.23
N ASN A 266 -19.29 -7.75 16.40
CA ASN A 266 -19.98 -7.73 17.67
C ASN A 266 -21.19 -8.64 17.60
N GLY A 267 -21.35 -9.55 18.56
CA GLY A 267 -22.48 -10.49 18.65
C GLY A 267 -23.28 -10.38 19.94
N GLY A 268 -23.05 -9.35 20.75
CA GLY A 268 -23.65 -9.18 22.09
C GLY A 268 -22.65 -9.46 23.22
N ASP A 269 -23.09 -9.31 24.48
CA ASP A 269 -22.22 -9.34 25.64
C ASP A 269 -22.25 -10.68 26.39
N GLN A 270 -23.44 -11.17 26.75
CA GLN A 270 -23.60 -12.42 27.53
C GLN A 270 -24.96 -13.10 27.24
N PRO A 271 -25.04 -14.44 27.36
CA PRO A 271 -26.18 -15.22 26.86
C PRO A 271 -27.53 -14.95 27.55
N ASN A 272 -27.55 -14.41 28.75
CA ASN A 272 -28.79 -14.11 29.50
C ASN A 272 -29.40 -12.75 29.15
N VAL A 273 -28.78 -11.99 28.25
CA VAL A 273 -29.26 -10.70 27.74
C VAL A 273 -29.49 -10.82 26.24
N VAL A 274 -30.70 -10.52 25.76
CA VAL A 274 -30.99 -10.46 24.32
C VAL A 274 -30.14 -9.33 23.71
N PRO A 275 -29.27 -9.61 22.69
CA PRO A 275 -28.40 -8.60 22.09
C PRO A 275 -29.20 -7.51 21.40
N ASP A 276 -29.07 -6.26 21.85
CA ASP A 276 -29.71 -5.09 21.25
C ASP A 276 -28.87 -4.47 20.13
N GLN A 277 -27.59 -4.85 20.00
CA GLN A 277 -26.73 -4.46 18.90
C GLN A 277 -25.82 -5.62 18.48
N ALA A 278 -25.72 -5.85 17.17
CA ALA A 278 -24.77 -6.78 16.57
C ALA A 278 -24.26 -6.25 15.23
N THR A 279 -23.00 -6.54 14.92
CA THR A 279 -22.37 -6.03 13.69
C THR A 279 -21.65 -7.16 12.94
N VAL A 280 -21.89 -7.26 11.65
CA VAL A 280 -21.17 -8.11 10.72
C VAL A 280 -20.45 -7.27 9.69
N TRP A 281 -19.23 -7.64 9.36
CA TRP A 281 -18.37 -6.98 8.39
C TRP A 281 -18.12 -7.87 7.19
N TYR A 282 -18.51 -7.39 5.99
CA TYR A 282 -18.41 -8.10 4.70
C TYR A 282 -17.38 -7.46 3.78
N TYR A 283 -16.69 -8.31 3.00
CA TYR A 283 -16.01 -7.97 1.76
C TYR A 283 -16.75 -8.61 0.60
N PHE A 284 -17.10 -7.80 -0.42
CA PHE A 284 -17.66 -8.25 -1.69
C PHE A 284 -16.67 -7.98 -2.80
N ARG A 285 -16.16 -9.03 -3.46
CA ARG A 285 -15.05 -8.96 -4.43
C ARG A 285 -15.47 -9.43 -5.81
N GLU A 286 -15.02 -8.72 -6.86
CA GLU A 286 -15.15 -9.09 -8.26
C GLU A 286 -14.11 -8.34 -9.12
N LEU A 287 -14.01 -8.69 -10.43
CA LEU A 287 -13.08 -8.09 -11.38
C LEU A 287 -13.67 -6.91 -12.15
N ASP A 288 -14.94 -6.59 -11.94
CA ASP A 288 -15.69 -5.56 -12.65
C ASP A 288 -16.47 -4.67 -11.68
N TYR A 289 -16.41 -3.36 -11.90
CA TYR A 289 -17.07 -2.37 -11.03
C TYR A 289 -18.57 -2.62 -10.87
N ALA A 290 -19.28 -2.83 -12.00
CA ALA A 290 -20.74 -2.99 -11.96
C ALA A 290 -21.13 -4.24 -11.17
N LYS A 291 -20.35 -5.30 -11.27
CA LYS A 291 -20.57 -6.55 -10.54
C LYS A 291 -20.20 -6.45 -9.05
N ILE A 292 -19.18 -5.66 -8.69
CA ILE A 292 -18.89 -5.36 -7.28
C ILE A 292 -20.09 -4.63 -6.66
N LYS A 293 -20.63 -3.64 -7.37
CA LYS A 293 -21.80 -2.88 -6.94
C LYS A 293 -23.04 -3.78 -6.81
N GLU A 294 -23.29 -4.66 -7.78
CA GLU A 294 -24.35 -5.66 -7.71
C GLU A 294 -24.26 -6.54 -6.46
N LEU A 295 -23.06 -7.05 -6.13
CA LEU A 295 -22.84 -7.85 -4.92
C LEU A 295 -23.15 -7.05 -3.64
N HIS A 296 -22.73 -5.80 -3.59
CA HIS A 296 -23.03 -4.91 -2.46
C HIS A 296 -24.54 -4.66 -2.31
N GLU A 297 -25.24 -4.41 -3.40
CA GLU A 297 -26.69 -4.22 -3.41
C GLU A 297 -27.43 -5.49 -2.95
N PHE A 298 -26.96 -6.68 -3.33
CA PHE A 298 -27.46 -7.94 -2.79
C PHE A 298 -27.21 -8.06 -1.29
N GLY A 299 -26.02 -7.72 -0.81
CA GLY A 299 -25.72 -7.70 0.63
C GLY A 299 -26.67 -6.81 1.41
N SER A 300 -26.91 -5.60 0.91
CA SER A 300 -27.87 -4.66 1.52
C SER A 300 -29.31 -5.18 1.48
N THR A 301 -29.71 -5.88 0.43
CA THR A 301 -31.01 -6.54 0.33
C THR A 301 -31.16 -7.67 1.35
N MET A 302 -30.12 -8.47 1.57
CA MET A 302 -30.11 -9.53 2.60
C MET A 302 -30.23 -8.93 4.00
N ALA A 303 -29.50 -7.83 4.30
CA ALA A 303 -29.60 -7.13 5.57
C ALA A 303 -31.03 -6.62 5.83
N LYS A 304 -31.66 -6.04 4.80
CA LYS A 304 -33.05 -5.57 4.87
C LYS A 304 -34.02 -6.72 5.15
N GLY A 305 -33.88 -7.84 4.44
CA GLY A 305 -34.71 -9.03 4.66
C GLY A 305 -34.54 -9.61 6.06
N ALA A 306 -33.30 -9.72 6.54
CA ALA A 306 -32.99 -10.19 7.89
C ALA A 306 -33.59 -9.28 8.97
N ALA A 307 -33.47 -7.95 8.83
CA ALA A 307 -34.07 -6.98 9.74
C ALA A 307 -35.60 -7.13 9.81
N MET A 308 -36.26 -7.31 8.65
CA MET A 308 -37.72 -7.53 8.59
C MET A 308 -38.15 -8.82 9.32
N MET A 309 -37.40 -9.92 9.12
CA MET A 309 -37.71 -11.22 9.76
C MET A 309 -37.53 -11.18 11.28
N THR A 310 -36.57 -10.41 11.79
CA THR A 310 -36.24 -10.35 13.23
C THR A 310 -36.92 -9.20 13.96
N GLY A 311 -37.63 -8.30 13.25
CA GLY A 311 -38.22 -7.10 13.82
C GLY A 311 -37.16 -6.11 14.33
N THR A 312 -35.96 -6.14 13.74
CA THR A 312 -34.85 -5.22 14.04
C THR A 312 -34.74 -4.12 12.99
N THR A 313 -33.86 -3.17 13.20
CA THR A 313 -33.39 -2.20 12.19
C THR A 313 -31.94 -2.44 11.87
N PHE A 314 -31.43 -1.86 10.77
CA PHE A 314 -30.00 -1.89 10.50
C PHE A 314 -29.49 -0.59 9.89
N THR A 315 -28.21 -0.34 10.07
CA THR A 315 -27.43 0.67 9.35
C THR A 315 -26.29 0.00 8.62
N GLN A 316 -25.83 0.59 7.51
CA GLN A 316 -24.63 0.16 6.82
C GLN A 316 -23.60 1.29 6.78
N LYS A 317 -22.32 0.93 6.82
CA LYS A 317 -21.17 1.84 6.70
C LYS A 317 -20.18 1.22 5.72
N THR A 318 -19.86 1.91 4.63
CA THR A 318 -18.75 1.52 3.77
C THR A 318 -17.44 1.89 4.46
N VAL A 319 -16.61 0.89 4.74
CA VAL A 319 -15.30 1.07 5.40
C VAL A 319 -14.27 1.53 4.39
N GLY A 320 -14.32 0.96 3.18
CA GLY A 320 -13.42 1.28 2.10
C GLY A 320 -13.77 0.52 0.83
N SER A 321 -13.00 0.76 -0.20
CA SER A 321 -13.19 0.11 -1.50
C SER A 321 -11.91 0.11 -2.32
N ALA A 322 -11.85 -0.79 -3.30
CA ALA A 322 -10.82 -0.82 -4.31
C ALA A 322 -11.40 -1.19 -5.68
N TRP A 323 -10.96 -0.50 -6.73
CA TRP A 323 -11.14 -0.96 -8.09
C TRP A 323 -10.10 -2.03 -8.45
N PRO A 324 -10.39 -2.93 -9.41
CA PRO A 324 -9.36 -3.80 -9.97
C PRO A 324 -8.22 -2.96 -10.58
N ASN A 325 -6.98 -3.36 -10.36
CA ASN A 325 -5.82 -2.63 -10.86
C ASN A 325 -5.80 -2.56 -12.40
N HIS A 326 -5.42 -1.42 -12.95
CA HIS A 326 -5.20 -1.23 -14.39
C HIS A 326 -3.98 -0.34 -14.63
N PHE A 327 -2.79 -0.92 -14.62
CA PHE A 327 -1.56 -0.14 -14.73
C PHE A 327 -1.19 0.23 -16.16
N ASN A 328 -0.44 1.33 -16.30
CA ASN A 328 -0.08 1.95 -17.55
C ASN A 328 1.07 1.23 -18.26
N LYS A 329 0.86 0.85 -19.53
CA LYS A 329 1.86 0.12 -20.31
C LYS A 329 3.15 0.90 -20.56
N VAL A 330 3.04 2.19 -20.91
CA VAL A 330 4.20 3.04 -21.23
C VAL A 330 5.10 3.18 -20.00
N LEU A 331 4.50 3.38 -18.83
CA LEU A 331 5.23 3.44 -17.56
C LEU A 331 5.86 2.09 -17.20
N ALA A 332 5.14 0.97 -17.45
CA ALA A 332 5.65 -0.37 -17.19
C ALA A 332 6.89 -0.68 -18.04
N GLU A 333 6.85 -0.37 -19.34
CA GLU A 333 7.98 -0.55 -20.24
C GLU A 333 9.18 0.33 -19.83
N THR A 334 8.93 1.55 -19.37
CA THR A 334 9.98 2.46 -18.89
C THR A 334 10.61 1.94 -17.60
N MET A 335 9.81 1.53 -16.61
CA MET A 335 10.27 0.97 -15.35
C MET A 335 11.02 -0.34 -15.57
N HIS A 336 10.50 -1.22 -16.42
CA HIS A 336 11.12 -2.53 -16.70
C HIS A 336 12.54 -2.39 -17.26
N LYS A 337 12.78 -1.47 -18.20
CA LYS A 337 14.12 -1.17 -18.71
C LYS A 337 15.10 -0.76 -17.59
N ASN A 338 14.62 0.01 -16.62
CA ASN A 338 15.42 0.40 -15.46
C ASN A 338 15.67 -0.79 -14.53
N ILE A 339 14.66 -1.65 -14.30
CA ILE A 339 14.81 -2.91 -13.54
C ILE A 339 15.86 -3.82 -14.19
N GLU A 340 15.81 -4.01 -15.51
CA GLU A 340 16.81 -4.82 -16.24
C GLU A 340 18.23 -4.27 -16.08
N SER A 341 18.38 -2.95 -16.15
CA SER A 341 19.68 -2.27 -15.98
C SER A 341 20.26 -2.41 -14.57
N ILE A 342 19.39 -2.44 -13.54
CA ILE A 342 19.79 -2.53 -12.13
C ILE A 342 20.03 -3.98 -11.75
N GLY A 343 19.17 -4.89 -12.18
CA GLY A 343 19.19 -6.30 -11.86
C GLY A 343 18.74 -6.63 -10.44
N MET A 344 18.69 -7.93 -10.14
CA MET A 344 18.39 -8.43 -8.79
C MET A 344 19.53 -8.12 -7.84
N PRO A 345 19.26 -7.91 -6.54
CA PRO A 345 20.28 -7.82 -5.52
C PRO A 345 21.16 -9.07 -5.46
N THR A 346 22.43 -8.90 -5.06
CA THR A 346 23.30 -10.04 -4.76
C THR A 346 23.01 -10.56 -3.36
N TRP A 347 22.49 -11.78 -3.30
CA TRP A 347 22.17 -12.47 -2.06
C TRP A 347 23.41 -13.16 -1.49
N SER A 348 23.63 -13.04 -0.18
CA SER A 348 24.66 -13.79 0.53
C SER A 348 24.24 -15.26 0.76
N GLU A 349 25.18 -16.10 1.20
CA GLU A 349 24.87 -17.47 1.62
C GLU A 349 23.91 -17.49 2.81
N ASP A 350 24.02 -16.53 3.74
CA ASP A 350 23.13 -16.40 4.88
C ASP A 350 21.70 -16.04 4.45
N ASP A 351 21.52 -15.12 3.47
CA ASP A 351 20.23 -14.79 2.90
C ASP A 351 19.56 -16.03 2.27
N GLN A 352 20.34 -16.80 1.50
CA GLN A 352 19.85 -18.03 0.87
C GLN A 352 19.55 -19.13 1.90
N THR A 353 20.34 -19.21 2.97
CA THR A 353 20.15 -20.16 4.07
C THR A 353 18.84 -19.87 4.80
N LEU A 354 18.59 -18.58 5.16
CA LEU A 354 17.32 -18.16 5.77
C LEU A 354 16.13 -18.53 4.89
N ALA A 355 16.21 -18.17 3.61
CA ALA A 355 15.11 -18.40 2.67
C ALA A 355 14.77 -19.90 2.54
N LYS A 356 15.78 -20.74 2.31
CA LYS A 356 15.59 -22.19 2.18
C LYS A 356 15.12 -22.86 3.49
N ALA A 357 15.60 -22.39 4.64
CA ALA A 357 15.16 -22.91 5.93
C ALA A 357 13.70 -22.59 6.22
N LEU A 358 13.27 -21.34 5.96
CA LEU A 358 11.87 -20.93 6.12
C LEU A 358 10.94 -21.67 5.16
N GLN A 359 11.35 -21.87 3.89
CA GLN A 359 10.58 -22.66 2.93
C GLN A 359 10.40 -24.11 3.40
N ARG A 360 11.44 -24.76 3.98
CA ARG A 360 11.32 -26.09 4.58
C ARG A 360 10.39 -26.11 5.79
N GLU A 361 10.49 -25.13 6.69
CA GLU A 361 9.62 -25.00 7.87
C GLU A 361 8.13 -24.96 7.47
N LEU A 362 7.84 -24.35 6.31
CA LEU A 362 6.49 -24.24 5.75
C LEU A 362 6.12 -25.39 4.79
N ASN A 363 6.91 -26.47 4.74
CA ASN A 363 6.72 -27.59 3.82
C ASN A 363 6.71 -27.16 2.33
N GLN A 364 7.45 -26.12 1.99
CA GLN A 364 7.62 -25.65 0.61
C GLN A 364 8.96 -26.16 0.03
N LYS A 365 9.03 -26.22 -1.31
CA LYS A 365 10.29 -26.53 -1.98
C LYS A 365 11.34 -25.45 -1.65
N PRO A 366 12.55 -25.84 -1.18
CA PRO A 366 13.57 -24.88 -0.74
C PRO A 366 14.35 -24.29 -1.93
N GLU A 367 13.71 -23.48 -2.74
CA GLU A 367 14.30 -22.86 -3.94
C GLU A 367 15.22 -21.68 -3.58
N GLY A 368 15.04 -21.07 -2.41
CA GLY A 368 15.77 -19.88 -1.98
C GLY A 368 15.24 -18.60 -2.63
N LEU A 369 16.09 -17.59 -2.70
CA LEU A 369 15.78 -16.29 -3.30
C LEU A 369 16.05 -16.31 -4.81
N LYS A 370 15.24 -15.60 -5.58
CA LYS A 370 15.41 -15.44 -7.03
C LYS A 370 16.70 -14.68 -7.36
N ALA A 371 17.41 -15.13 -8.39
CA ALA A 371 18.66 -14.51 -8.86
C ALA A 371 18.45 -13.57 -10.06
N LYS A 372 17.29 -13.60 -10.71
CA LYS A 372 16.96 -12.79 -11.90
C LYS A 372 15.58 -12.17 -11.76
N ALA A 373 15.45 -10.95 -12.23
CA ALA A 373 14.18 -10.27 -12.39
C ALA A 373 13.31 -10.99 -13.44
N SER A 374 12.00 -11.00 -13.22
CA SER A 374 11.07 -11.55 -14.22
C SER A 374 10.89 -10.60 -15.40
N PRO A 375 10.74 -11.12 -16.63
CA PRO A 375 10.48 -10.29 -17.80
C PRO A 375 9.11 -9.60 -17.69
N LEU A 376 8.97 -8.47 -18.40
CA LEU A 376 7.67 -7.84 -18.58
C LEU A 376 6.85 -8.67 -19.58
N GLU A 377 5.79 -9.28 -19.09
CA GLU A 377 4.90 -10.09 -19.92
C GLU A 377 3.60 -9.32 -20.25
N PRO A 378 2.96 -9.63 -21.39
CA PRO A 378 1.61 -9.17 -21.67
C PRO A 378 0.63 -9.57 -20.55
N PRO A 379 -0.47 -8.83 -20.37
CA PRO A 379 -1.51 -9.20 -19.43
C PRO A 379 -2.01 -10.63 -19.68
N LYS A 380 -2.12 -11.40 -18.60
CA LYS A 380 -2.69 -12.76 -18.64
C LYS A 380 -4.08 -12.72 -18.01
N ASP A 381 -5.00 -13.52 -18.52
CA ASP A 381 -6.32 -13.72 -17.90
C ASP A 381 -6.16 -14.55 -16.62
N LEU A 382 -5.64 -13.92 -15.57
CA LEU A 382 -5.50 -14.51 -14.24
C LEU A 382 -6.67 -14.01 -13.40
N ARG A 383 -7.62 -14.88 -13.14
CA ARG A 383 -8.85 -14.57 -12.41
C ARG A 383 -8.69 -14.91 -10.94
N GLY A 384 -8.90 -13.92 -10.08
CA GLY A 384 -8.80 -14.05 -8.64
C GLY A 384 -7.52 -13.41 -8.10
N GLY A 385 -7.44 -13.31 -6.79
CA GLY A 385 -6.34 -12.66 -6.08
C GLY A 385 -6.84 -11.68 -5.03
N GLY A 386 -5.90 -11.02 -4.35
CA GLY A 386 -6.17 -9.96 -3.38
C GLY A 386 -6.78 -8.72 -4.01
N SER A 387 -7.05 -7.73 -3.20
CA SER A 387 -7.39 -6.38 -3.64
C SER A 387 -6.38 -5.43 -3.03
N ASP A 388 -6.16 -4.31 -3.70
CA ASP A 388 -5.26 -3.26 -3.26
C ASP A 388 -5.91 -1.93 -3.67
N ASP A 389 -6.09 -1.00 -2.75
CA ASP A 389 -6.82 0.23 -3.01
C ASP A 389 -6.03 1.24 -3.88
N VAL A 390 -4.78 0.96 -4.28
CA VAL A 390 -4.10 1.67 -5.38
C VAL A 390 -4.81 1.46 -6.72
N GLY A 391 -5.66 0.43 -6.82
CA GLY A 391 -6.53 0.22 -7.98
C GLY A 391 -7.31 1.48 -8.31
N ASP A 392 -7.91 2.13 -7.35
CA ASP A 392 -8.66 3.38 -7.55
C ASP A 392 -7.82 4.46 -8.23
N ILE A 393 -6.56 4.65 -7.82
CA ILE A 393 -5.64 5.62 -8.41
C ILE A 393 -5.35 5.27 -9.87
N SER A 394 -5.19 3.99 -10.19
CA SER A 394 -4.89 3.52 -11.54
C SER A 394 -5.99 3.86 -12.56
N TRP A 395 -7.20 4.21 -12.11
CA TRP A 395 -8.33 4.59 -12.97
C TRP A 395 -8.55 6.11 -13.07
N ILE A 396 -7.76 6.93 -12.36
CA ILE A 396 -7.86 8.40 -12.45
C ILE A 396 -6.65 9.05 -13.09
N MET A 397 -5.52 8.35 -13.17
CA MET A 397 -4.28 8.85 -13.77
C MET A 397 -3.34 7.72 -14.21
N PRO A 398 -2.36 8.00 -15.09
CA PRO A 398 -1.32 7.05 -15.43
C PRO A 398 -0.54 6.64 -14.18
N MET A 399 -0.52 5.33 -13.88
CA MET A 399 0.14 4.77 -12.72
C MET A 399 0.87 3.47 -13.08
N ILE A 400 1.98 3.21 -12.37
CA ILE A 400 2.67 1.93 -12.33
C ILE A 400 2.85 1.48 -10.88
N TYR A 401 2.87 0.18 -10.66
CA TYR A 401 3.11 -0.42 -9.35
C TYR A 401 4.27 -1.40 -9.44
N THR A 402 5.42 -1.00 -8.90
CA THR A 402 6.66 -1.76 -8.98
C THR A 402 6.74 -2.75 -7.84
N ARG A 403 6.94 -4.03 -8.16
CA ARG A 403 7.21 -5.09 -7.19
C ARG A 403 8.72 -5.21 -7.01
N TYR A 404 9.26 -4.83 -5.82
CA TYR A 404 10.70 -4.89 -5.53
C TYR A 404 11.04 -6.11 -4.66
N PRO A 405 12.24 -6.72 -4.84
CA PRO A 405 12.58 -8.04 -4.32
C PRO A 405 13.06 -7.97 -2.86
N ALA A 406 12.15 -7.86 -1.90
CA ALA A 406 12.48 -7.75 -0.47
C ALA A 406 11.92 -8.89 0.38
N ASN A 407 11.29 -9.90 -0.21
CA ASN A 407 10.73 -11.05 0.50
C ASN A 407 11.18 -12.39 -0.09
N ILE A 408 10.88 -13.47 0.65
CA ILE A 408 11.20 -14.85 0.29
C ILE A 408 10.05 -15.44 -0.56
N PRO A 409 10.35 -16.20 -1.64
CA PRO A 409 9.33 -16.85 -2.46
C PRO A 409 8.57 -17.96 -1.72
N ASN A 410 7.35 -18.28 -2.24
CA ASN A 410 6.52 -19.40 -1.82
C ASN A 410 6.05 -19.34 -0.37
N LEU A 411 5.92 -18.14 0.21
CA LEU A 411 5.32 -17.96 1.52
C LEU A 411 3.80 -17.76 1.40
N PRO A 412 2.99 -18.19 2.39
CA PRO A 412 1.57 -17.86 2.42
C PRO A 412 1.37 -16.35 2.64
N GLY A 413 0.39 -15.75 1.97
CA GLY A 413 0.03 -14.35 2.18
C GLY A 413 -0.51 -14.10 3.59
N HIS A 414 -0.39 -12.86 4.11
CA HIS A 414 -0.88 -12.43 5.43
C HIS A 414 -0.50 -13.40 6.56
N HIS A 415 0.78 -13.70 6.66
CA HIS A 415 1.30 -14.73 7.56
C HIS A 415 2.58 -14.25 8.26
N TRP A 416 2.82 -14.67 9.50
CA TRP A 416 4.04 -14.34 10.25
C TRP A 416 5.33 -14.64 9.47
N ALA A 417 5.32 -15.65 8.59
CA ALA A 417 6.47 -16.04 7.79
C ALA A 417 6.98 -14.91 6.87
N ASN A 418 6.08 -14.06 6.37
CA ASN A 418 6.49 -12.92 5.56
C ASN A 418 7.28 -11.89 6.38
N ALA A 419 7.02 -11.76 7.67
CA ALA A 419 7.76 -10.85 8.54
C ALA A 419 9.21 -11.29 8.81
N VAL A 420 9.54 -12.58 8.58
CA VAL A 420 10.88 -13.14 8.85
C VAL A 420 11.98 -12.39 8.09
N SER A 421 11.75 -11.99 6.85
CA SER A 421 12.75 -11.26 6.03
C SER A 421 12.73 -9.74 6.23
N MET A 422 11.67 -9.16 6.82
CA MET A 422 11.31 -7.74 6.70
C MET A 422 12.15 -6.75 7.53
N ALA A 423 13.06 -7.21 8.40
CA ALA A 423 14.11 -6.40 9.01
C ALA A 423 15.45 -7.16 8.97
N THR A 424 15.79 -7.67 7.79
CA THR A 424 17.01 -8.43 7.51
C THR A 424 17.72 -7.88 6.26
N PRO A 425 18.96 -8.30 5.98
CA PRO A 425 19.65 -7.93 4.75
C PRO A 425 18.86 -8.18 3.46
N ILE A 426 17.90 -9.13 3.46
CA ILE A 426 17.03 -9.38 2.29
C ILE A 426 16.16 -8.14 2.02
N ALA A 427 15.42 -7.66 3.02
CA ALA A 427 14.58 -6.47 2.86
C ALA A 427 15.41 -5.21 2.58
N HIS A 428 16.55 -5.04 3.25
CA HIS A 428 17.43 -3.88 3.06
C HIS A 428 17.95 -3.79 1.61
N LYS A 429 18.46 -4.89 1.06
CA LYS A 429 18.96 -4.97 -0.33
C LYS A 429 17.83 -4.80 -1.35
N GLY A 430 16.68 -5.42 -1.10
CA GLY A 430 15.52 -5.32 -1.98
C GLY A 430 14.96 -3.90 -2.04
N SER A 431 14.82 -3.23 -0.89
CA SER A 431 14.38 -1.82 -0.83
C SER A 431 15.37 -0.88 -1.51
N LEU A 432 16.68 -1.12 -1.36
CA LEU A 432 17.70 -0.34 -2.05
C LEU A 432 17.60 -0.48 -3.58
N ALA A 433 17.37 -1.70 -4.08
CA ALA A 433 17.14 -1.95 -5.51
C ALA A 433 15.86 -1.27 -6.01
N GLY A 434 14.77 -1.35 -5.24
CA GLY A 434 13.52 -0.64 -5.51
C GLY A 434 13.72 0.87 -5.62
N ALA A 435 14.45 1.47 -4.67
CA ALA A 435 14.75 2.91 -4.67
C ALA A 435 15.56 3.32 -5.91
N LYS A 436 16.49 2.50 -6.36
CA LYS A 436 17.23 2.73 -7.62
C LYS A 436 16.30 2.74 -8.83
N ALA A 437 15.42 1.75 -8.98
CA ALA A 437 14.50 1.67 -10.11
C ALA A 437 13.51 2.84 -10.12
N GLN A 438 13.00 3.22 -8.96
CA GLN A 438 12.11 4.34 -8.81
C GLN A 438 12.80 5.67 -9.18
N ALA A 439 14.02 5.91 -8.65
CA ALA A 439 14.79 7.12 -8.97
C ALA A 439 15.15 7.19 -10.46
N ALA A 440 15.61 6.08 -11.06
CA ALA A 440 15.94 6.04 -12.48
C ALA A 440 14.73 6.31 -13.38
N THR A 441 13.57 5.75 -13.04
CA THR A 441 12.32 5.97 -13.79
C THR A 441 11.82 7.41 -13.65
N ALA A 442 11.87 7.98 -12.45
CA ALA A 442 11.51 9.37 -12.25
C ALA A 442 12.43 10.34 -13.02
N ILE A 443 13.73 10.03 -13.17
CA ILE A 443 14.65 10.82 -14.02
C ILE A 443 14.23 10.73 -15.49
N ASP A 444 13.83 9.55 -15.99
CA ASP A 444 13.29 9.45 -17.35
C ASP A 444 12.05 10.36 -17.53
N LEU A 445 11.14 10.38 -16.55
CA LEU A 445 9.93 11.23 -16.59
C LEU A 445 10.27 12.72 -16.51
N LEU A 446 11.25 13.12 -15.71
CA LEU A 446 11.68 14.52 -15.55
C LEU A 446 12.42 15.05 -16.79
N THR A 447 13.10 14.18 -17.53
CA THR A 447 13.97 14.58 -18.65
C THR A 447 13.40 14.27 -20.03
N LYS A 448 12.34 13.43 -20.12
CA LYS A 448 11.70 12.96 -21.35
C LYS A 448 10.19 13.20 -21.30
N PRO A 449 9.73 14.44 -21.54
CA PRO A 449 8.30 14.78 -21.42
C PRO A 449 7.40 13.98 -22.37
N GLU A 450 7.95 13.44 -23.44
CA GLU A 450 7.25 12.55 -24.38
C GLU A 450 6.74 11.27 -23.69
N ILE A 451 7.43 10.74 -22.66
CA ILE A 451 6.97 9.57 -21.91
C ILE A 451 5.69 9.91 -21.13
N VAL A 452 5.67 11.06 -20.47
CA VAL A 452 4.48 11.54 -19.75
C VAL A 452 3.30 11.69 -20.70
N LYS A 453 3.54 12.32 -21.87
CA LYS A 453 2.51 12.47 -22.90
C LYS A 453 1.99 11.12 -23.39
N GLN A 454 2.87 10.19 -23.75
CA GLN A 454 2.50 8.84 -24.21
C GLN A 454 1.73 8.05 -23.13
N ALA A 455 2.11 8.20 -21.85
CA ALA A 455 1.40 7.58 -20.74
C ALA A 455 -0.05 8.11 -20.64
N TRP A 456 -0.28 9.40 -20.80
CA TRP A 456 -1.61 10.01 -20.84
C TRP A 456 -2.39 9.62 -22.10
N ASP A 457 -1.74 9.55 -23.27
CA ASP A 457 -2.36 9.08 -24.50
C ASP A 457 -2.86 7.63 -24.35
N TYR A 458 -2.04 6.73 -23.76
CA TYR A 458 -2.45 5.37 -23.47
C TYR A 458 -3.58 5.33 -22.42
N PHE A 459 -3.48 6.10 -21.35
CA PHE A 459 -4.49 6.17 -20.29
C PHE A 459 -5.85 6.58 -20.87
N THR A 460 -5.90 7.63 -21.68
CA THR A 460 -7.14 8.19 -22.21
C THR A 460 -7.75 7.32 -23.31
N ASN A 461 -6.92 6.85 -24.25
CA ASN A 461 -7.38 6.25 -25.49
C ASN A 461 -7.45 4.70 -25.43
N VAL A 462 -6.80 4.08 -24.44
CA VAL A 462 -6.77 2.62 -24.27
C VAL A 462 -7.32 2.25 -22.91
N GLN A 463 -6.67 2.68 -21.84
CA GLN A 463 -6.96 2.24 -20.48
C GLN A 463 -8.36 2.61 -20.01
N THR A 464 -8.78 3.85 -20.17
CA THR A 464 -10.06 4.37 -19.68
C THR A 464 -11.03 4.73 -20.81
N LYS A 465 -10.82 4.19 -22.02
CA LYS A 465 -11.66 4.45 -23.18
C LYS A 465 -13.12 4.05 -22.96
N GLU A 466 -13.33 2.82 -22.50
CA GLU A 466 -14.66 2.22 -22.36
C GLU A 466 -15.26 2.46 -20.96
N GLN A 467 -14.43 2.64 -19.94
CA GLN A 467 -14.88 2.77 -18.56
C GLN A 467 -14.16 3.92 -17.84
N LYS A 468 -14.93 4.73 -17.10
CA LYS A 468 -14.41 5.81 -16.26
C LYS A 468 -14.56 5.47 -14.79
N TYR A 469 -13.63 5.94 -13.97
CA TYR A 469 -13.67 5.78 -12.53
C TYR A 469 -14.97 6.33 -11.94
N GLN A 470 -15.57 5.57 -11.06
CA GLN A 470 -16.68 5.96 -10.19
C GLN A 470 -16.38 5.42 -8.78
N PRO A 471 -16.47 6.25 -7.74
CA PRO A 471 -16.22 5.76 -6.39
C PRO A 471 -17.24 4.70 -5.99
N LEU A 472 -16.78 3.66 -5.27
CA LEU A 472 -17.64 2.69 -4.60
C LEU A 472 -18.05 3.17 -3.20
N ILE A 473 -17.33 4.17 -2.65
CA ILE A 473 -17.73 4.86 -1.42
C ILE A 473 -18.84 5.89 -1.73
N GLY A 474 -19.81 6.01 -0.84
CA GLY A 474 -20.86 7.05 -0.92
C GLY A 474 -20.35 8.44 -0.52
N SER A 475 -21.14 9.47 -0.86
CA SER A 475 -20.82 10.87 -0.50
C SER A 475 -20.68 11.08 1.01
N ASP A 476 -21.49 10.36 1.79
CA ASP A 476 -21.60 10.50 3.25
C ASP A 476 -20.71 9.53 4.02
N ASP A 477 -20.06 8.60 3.33
CA ASP A 477 -19.10 7.69 3.95
C ASP A 477 -17.88 8.48 4.44
N VAL A 478 -17.42 8.18 5.65
CA VAL A 478 -16.24 8.79 6.27
C VAL A 478 -15.19 7.73 6.60
N PRO A 479 -13.90 8.07 6.59
CA PRO A 479 -12.85 7.15 7.00
C PRO A 479 -13.14 6.54 8.38
N ALA A 480 -12.90 5.24 8.52
CA ALA A 480 -13.21 4.50 9.74
C ALA A 480 -12.04 4.57 10.75
N ILE A 481 -11.61 5.79 11.10
CA ILE A 481 -10.39 6.09 11.87
C ILE A 481 -10.33 5.44 13.27
N ASP A 482 -11.47 5.02 13.81
CA ASP A 482 -11.53 4.34 15.11
C ASP A 482 -11.22 2.84 15.04
N LEU A 483 -11.12 2.29 13.82
CA LEU A 483 -10.78 0.89 13.65
C LEU A 483 -9.38 0.59 14.24
N ASN A 484 -9.27 -0.60 14.83
CA ASN A 484 -8.06 -1.10 15.47
C ASN A 484 -7.59 -0.36 16.74
N THR A 485 -8.26 0.70 17.19
CA THR A 485 -7.89 1.43 18.41
C THR A 485 -7.75 0.50 19.61
N ASP A 486 -8.77 -0.31 19.92
CA ASP A 486 -8.74 -1.23 21.05
C ASP A 486 -7.68 -2.34 20.90
N LYS A 487 -7.48 -2.80 19.64
CA LYS A 487 -6.45 -3.81 19.38
C LYS A 487 -5.05 -3.26 19.63
N MET A 488 -4.76 -2.05 19.11
CA MET A 488 -3.46 -1.41 19.33
C MET A 488 -3.26 -1.02 20.79
N ALA A 489 -4.29 -0.55 21.49
CA ALA A 489 -4.20 -0.22 22.91
C ALA A 489 -3.71 -1.38 23.78
N ARG A 490 -4.06 -2.64 23.43
CA ARG A 490 -3.62 -3.84 24.15
C ARG A 490 -2.11 -4.07 24.09
N TYR A 491 -1.46 -3.68 22.98
CA TYR A 491 -0.07 -4.04 22.70
C TYR A 491 0.90 -2.85 22.72
N ARG A 492 0.41 -1.62 22.48
CA ARG A 492 1.25 -0.44 22.23
C ARG A 492 2.29 -0.18 23.32
N GLU A 493 1.93 -0.29 24.60
CA GLU A 493 2.86 -0.05 25.70
C GLU A 493 3.96 -1.14 25.81
N GLN A 494 3.64 -2.37 25.41
CA GLN A 494 4.64 -3.44 25.35
C GLN A 494 5.53 -3.28 24.12
N MET A 495 4.96 -2.92 22.96
CA MET A 495 5.67 -2.72 21.71
C MET A 495 6.68 -1.57 21.80
N LYS A 496 6.36 -0.46 22.49
CA LYS A 496 7.29 0.65 22.73
C LYS A 496 8.62 0.22 23.34
N LYS A 497 8.63 -0.85 24.14
CA LYS A 497 9.86 -1.38 24.76
C LYS A 497 10.77 -2.10 23.76
N THR A 498 10.25 -2.47 22.62
CA THR A 498 10.97 -3.18 21.56
C THR A 498 11.22 -2.31 20.31
N TYR A 499 10.85 -1.04 20.33
CA TYR A 499 11.13 -0.14 19.21
C TYR A 499 12.63 -0.04 18.97
N TYR A 500 13.02 -0.06 17.70
CA TYR A 500 14.42 0.01 17.30
C TYR A 500 15.05 1.35 17.73
N ASP A 501 16.22 1.26 18.33
CA ASP A 501 17.03 2.43 18.76
C ASP A 501 18.35 2.49 17.97
N PRO A 502 18.38 3.20 16.82
CA PRO A 502 19.56 3.28 15.99
C PRO A 502 20.74 4.06 16.63
N SER A 503 20.52 4.71 17.77
CA SER A 503 21.59 5.37 18.52
C SER A 503 22.43 4.38 19.34
N LYS A 504 21.90 3.18 19.64
CA LYS A 504 22.55 2.16 20.43
C LYS A 504 22.93 0.92 19.63
N TYR A 505 22.16 0.59 18.62
CA TYR A 505 22.31 -0.65 17.86
C TYR A 505 22.42 -0.36 16.37
N LYS A 506 23.26 -1.08 15.64
CA LYS A 506 23.44 -0.92 14.20
C LYS A 506 22.24 -1.43 13.41
N THR A 507 21.62 -2.53 13.88
CA THR A 507 20.46 -3.16 13.24
C THR A 507 19.44 -3.57 14.29
N TYR A 508 18.21 -3.80 13.87
CA TYR A 508 17.17 -4.34 14.77
C TYR A 508 17.48 -5.78 15.18
N LEU A 509 18.13 -6.57 14.31
CA LEU A 509 18.65 -7.89 14.67
C LEU A 509 19.62 -7.84 15.86
N GLU A 510 20.57 -6.88 15.83
CA GLU A 510 21.52 -6.67 16.94
C GLU A 510 20.79 -6.33 18.24
N GLN A 511 19.80 -5.41 18.19
CA GLN A 511 19.00 -5.04 19.35
C GLN A 511 18.24 -6.22 19.97
N LEU A 512 17.72 -7.10 19.13
CA LEU A 512 17.00 -8.30 19.58
C LEU A 512 17.94 -9.47 19.96
N GLY A 513 19.26 -9.31 19.83
CA GLY A 513 20.25 -10.36 20.09
C GLY A 513 20.14 -11.56 19.15
N ILE A 514 19.67 -11.35 17.92
CA ILE A 514 19.43 -12.41 16.94
C ILE A 514 20.68 -12.63 16.08
N THR A 515 21.17 -13.86 16.04
CA THR A 515 22.19 -14.30 15.09
C THR A 515 21.53 -14.56 13.74
N TYR A 516 22.03 -13.91 12.69
CA TYR A 516 21.47 -14.04 11.33
C TYR A 516 22.29 -15.01 10.47
N PRO A 517 21.64 -16.04 9.86
CA PRO A 517 20.27 -16.49 10.08
C PRO A 517 20.13 -17.40 11.30
N THR A 518 18.97 -17.38 11.99
CA THR A 518 18.61 -18.37 13.01
C THR A 518 17.71 -19.43 12.40
N VAL A 519 18.20 -20.66 12.34
CA VAL A 519 17.51 -21.82 11.74
C VAL A 519 17.47 -22.99 12.71
N ARG A 520 16.46 -23.85 12.57
CA ARG A 520 16.46 -25.14 13.30
C ARG A 520 17.53 -26.05 12.73
N LYS A 521 18.25 -26.77 13.62
CA LYS A 521 19.27 -27.77 13.25
C LYS A 521 18.63 -29.01 12.66
#